data_6f80e4aa95867c45e98fa58f9751769c
#
_entry.id   6f80e4aa95867c45e98fa58f9751769c
#
_cell.length_a   1.000
_cell.length_b   1.000
_cell.length_c   1.000
_cell.angle_alpha   90.00
_cell.angle_beta   90.00
_cell.angle_gamma   90.00
#
_symmetry.space_group_name_H-M   'P 1'
#
loop_
_entity.id
_entity.type
_entity.pdbx_description
1 polymer ?
#
loop_
_entity_poly.entity_id
_entity_poly.type
_entity_poly.pdbx_seq_one_letter_code
_entity_poly.pdbx_strand_id
1 'polypeptide(L)'
;MYHFINDNFHTDIATVPPSYKMKHFHEHNRWELMFIYSGSCTLYVGDEIYMLNPGGLALIPPDMAHMTTYLAGSDHTRYVLYFNNDDLKLIADDSSLDIESIFHKHPVVHIPERRLDYISSIIQKISYEHNGVDSLSLSFIHSYFHELILFILRCQMYEDNVITKMDTGNELIQKVIEYIIENYHNDITMAATAELFNMSESSLSKKFKAFTGFRFRAVSYTHLRAHE
;
A
#
# COMPACT_ATOMS: atom_id res chain seq x y z
N MET A 1 26.25 6.88 -5.00
CA MET A 1 25.85 8.23 -4.57
C MET A 1 24.57 8.53 -5.34
N TYR A 2 23.42 8.32 -4.73
CA TYR A 2 22.13 8.53 -5.39
C TYR A 2 21.89 10.04 -5.44
N HIS A 3 21.91 10.62 -6.63
CA HIS A 3 21.45 11.99 -6.84
C HIS A 3 19.91 11.94 -6.88
N PHE A 4 19.25 12.40 -5.81
CA PHE A 4 17.83 12.67 -5.85
C PHE A 4 17.58 13.79 -6.85
N ILE A 5 16.89 13.48 -7.95
CA ILE A 5 16.57 14.47 -8.98
C ILE A 5 15.51 15.44 -8.47
N ASN A 6 14.66 14.98 -7.57
CA ASN A 6 13.64 15.77 -6.87
C ASN A 6 13.26 15.08 -5.55
N ASP A 7 13.18 15.85 -4.46
CA ASP A 7 12.72 15.36 -3.15
C ASP A 7 11.24 14.89 -3.18
N ASN A 8 10.49 15.21 -4.23
CA ASN A 8 9.07 14.89 -4.35
C ASN A 8 8.82 13.47 -4.86
N PHE A 9 9.65 12.94 -5.76
CA PHE A 9 9.49 11.60 -6.32
C PHE A 9 10.55 10.65 -5.80
N HIS A 10 10.12 9.51 -5.27
CA HIS A 10 11.01 8.40 -4.96
C HIS A 10 10.40 7.11 -5.50
N THR A 11 11.18 6.32 -6.24
CA THR A 11 10.72 5.05 -6.83
C THR A 11 11.66 3.93 -6.45
N ASP A 12 11.08 2.76 -6.17
CA ASP A 12 11.79 1.53 -5.87
C ASP A 12 11.12 0.34 -6.56
N ILE A 13 11.94 -0.50 -7.20
CA ILE A 13 11.52 -1.81 -7.72
C ILE A 13 12.25 -2.85 -6.91
N ALA A 14 11.54 -3.53 -6.03
CA ALA A 14 12.12 -4.51 -5.14
C ALA A 14 11.58 -5.91 -5.39
N THR A 15 12.49 -6.88 -5.48
CA THR A 15 12.14 -8.29 -5.31
C THR A 15 12.34 -8.67 -3.84
N VAL A 16 11.26 -9.01 -3.20
CA VAL A 16 11.20 -9.28 -1.77
C VAL A 16 11.14 -10.79 -1.55
N PRO A 17 12.07 -11.37 -0.79
CA PRO A 17 12.08 -12.82 -0.56
C PRO A 17 10.88 -13.26 0.30
N PRO A 18 10.47 -14.55 0.23
CA PRO A 18 9.33 -15.09 0.99
C PRO A 18 9.47 -14.95 2.51
N SER A 19 10.71 -14.77 2.99
CA SER A 19 11.00 -14.56 4.41
C SER A 19 10.80 -13.13 4.87
N TYR A 20 10.66 -12.18 3.93
CA TYR A 20 10.46 -10.78 4.28
C TYR A 20 9.07 -10.57 4.89
N LYS A 21 9.05 -9.86 6.01
CA LYS A 21 7.82 -9.43 6.68
C LYS A 21 8.02 -8.02 7.15
N MET A 22 7.15 -7.14 6.73
CA MET A 22 7.04 -5.83 7.34
C MET A 22 6.66 -6.04 8.82
N LYS A 23 7.40 -5.45 9.72
CA LYS A 23 7.26 -5.78 11.15
C LYS A 23 6.12 -5.02 11.82
N HIS A 24 5.73 -3.87 11.27
CA HIS A 24 4.85 -2.91 11.92
C HIS A 24 4.00 -2.16 10.93
N PHE A 25 2.86 -1.65 11.39
CA PHE A 25 2.20 -0.54 10.72
C PHE A 25 3.14 0.65 10.69
N HIS A 26 3.11 1.40 9.62
CA HIS A 26 3.84 2.65 9.47
C HIS A 26 2.96 3.64 8.70
N GLU A 27 3.30 4.89 8.82
CA GLU A 27 2.69 6.00 8.11
C GLU A 27 3.78 6.94 7.60
N HIS A 28 3.47 7.72 6.61
CA HIS A 28 4.37 8.75 6.07
C HIS A 28 3.53 9.87 5.45
N ASN A 29 4.12 11.04 5.32
CA ASN A 29 3.47 12.26 4.84
C ASN A 29 3.39 12.38 3.30
N ARG A 30 3.47 11.28 2.58
CA ARG A 30 3.43 11.20 1.10
C ARG A 30 2.39 10.19 0.67
N TRP A 31 1.90 10.34 -0.54
CA TRP A 31 1.22 9.26 -1.25
C TRP A 31 2.19 8.13 -1.56
N GLU A 32 1.73 6.91 -1.42
CA GLU A 32 2.42 5.71 -1.89
C GLU A 32 1.56 5.00 -2.93
N LEU A 33 2.11 4.83 -4.13
CA LEU A 33 1.59 3.90 -5.12
C LEU A 33 2.38 2.62 -5.05
N MET A 34 1.72 1.50 -4.77
CA MET A 34 2.32 0.17 -4.77
C MET A 34 1.66 -0.69 -5.83
N PHE A 35 2.45 -1.26 -6.74
CA PHE A 35 2.00 -2.16 -7.80
C PHE A 35 2.67 -3.53 -7.67
N ILE A 36 1.90 -4.62 -7.75
CA ILE A 36 2.37 -5.99 -7.63
C ILE A 36 2.60 -6.59 -9.02
N TYR A 37 3.86 -6.88 -9.36
CA TYR A 37 4.24 -7.56 -10.58
C TYR A 37 4.10 -9.09 -10.47
N SER A 38 4.57 -9.65 -9.35
CA SER A 38 4.53 -11.09 -9.10
C SER A 38 4.41 -11.39 -7.62
N GLY A 39 3.92 -12.58 -7.32
CA GLY A 39 3.58 -12.97 -5.96
C GLY A 39 2.27 -12.34 -5.50
N SER A 40 1.96 -12.48 -4.21
CA SER A 40 0.76 -11.90 -3.62
C SER A 40 1.07 -11.37 -2.24
N CYS A 41 0.43 -10.26 -1.87
CA CYS A 41 0.54 -9.72 -0.53
C CYS A 41 -0.84 -9.38 0.05
N THR A 42 -0.92 -9.38 1.37
CA THR A 42 -2.04 -8.79 2.09
C THR A 42 -1.65 -7.37 2.48
N LEU A 43 -2.46 -6.41 2.06
CA LEU A 43 -2.34 -5.01 2.42
C LEU A 43 -3.37 -4.70 3.51
N TYR A 44 -2.89 -4.14 4.59
CA TYR A 44 -3.68 -3.54 5.66
C TYR A 44 -3.58 -2.03 5.50
N VAL A 45 -4.68 -1.34 5.29
CA VAL A 45 -4.72 0.11 5.11
C VAL A 45 -6.01 0.68 5.66
N GLY A 46 -5.89 1.68 6.56
CA GLY A 46 -7.04 2.16 7.31
C GLY A 46 -7.71 1.01 8.07
N ASP A 47 -9.01 0.90 7.96
CA ASP A 47 -9.85 -0.15 8.54
C ASP A 47 -10.10 -1.34 7.60
N GLU A 48 -9.40 -1.40 6.48
CA GLU A 48 -9.65 -2.41 5.44
C GLU A 48 -8.44 -3.31 5.18
N ILE A 49 -8.75 -4.52 4.70
CA ILE A 49 -7.75 -5.53 4.34
C ILE A 49 -7.99 -5.97 2.90
N TYR A 50 -6.93 -5.91 2.11
CA TYR A 50 -6.97 -6.29 0.70
C TYR A 50 -5.96 -7.39 0.40
N MET A 51 -6.33 -8.33 -0.45
CA MET A 51 -5.37 -9.24 -1.08
C MET A 51 -4.97 -8.67 -2.44
N LEU A 52 -3.71 -8.33 -2.59
CA LEU A 52 -3.14 -7.88 -3.85
C LEU A 52 -2.43 -9.05 -4.53
N ASN A 53 -2.92 -9.42 -5.69
CA ASN A 53 -2.34 -10.38 -6.61
C ASN A 53 -1.59 -9.64 -7.73
N PRO A 54 -0.89 -10.32 -8.65
CA PRO A 54 -0.29 -9.68 -9.83
C PRO A 54 -1.32 -8.82 -10.57
N GLY A 55 -0.96 -7.57 -10.86
CA GLY A 55 -1.87 -6.56 -11.37
C GLY A 55 -2.60 -5.75 -10.30
N GLY A 56 -2.53 -6.15 -9.03
CA GLY A 56 -3.05 -5.35 -7.92
C GLY A 56 -2.22 -4.09 -7.70
N LEU A 57 -2.90 -2.97 -7.55
CA LEU A 57 -2.31 -1.66 -7.30
C LEU A 57 -3.00 -1.01 -6.10
N ALA A 58 -2.22 -0.46 -5.19
CA ALA A 58 -2.71 0.33 -4.08
C ALA A 58 -2.21 1.78 -4.18
N LEU A 59 -3.08 2.71 -3.78
CA LEU A 59 -2.80 4.13 -3.62
C LEU A 59 -3.08 4.49 -2.16
N ILE A 60 -2.02 4.65 -1.39
CA ILE A 60 -2.09 4.88 0.05
C ILE A 60 -1.92 6.39 0.30
N PRO A 61 -2.92 7.05 0.91
CA PRO A 61 -2.83 8.47 1.21
C PRO A 61 -1.78 8.82 2.25
N PRO A 62 -1.31 10.09 2.30
CA PRO A 62 -0.50 10.59 3.40
C PRO A 62 -1.14 10.32 4.76
N ASP A 63 -0.30 10.06 5.75
CA ASP A 63 -0.67 9.87 7.16
C ASP A 63 -1.67 8.70 7.39
N MET A 64 -1.82 7.81 6.41
CA MET A 64 -2.62 6.60 6.52
C MET A 64 -1.75 5.44 7.01
N ALA A 65 -2.06 4.93 8.20
CA ALA A 65 -1.38 3.77 8.76
C ALA A 65 -1.61 2.53 7.88
N HIS A 66 -0.53 1.88 7.46
CA HIS A 66 -0.60 0.70 6.59
C HIS A 66 0.53 -0.29 6.84
N MET A 67 0.32 -1.52 6.39
CA MET A 67 1.29 -2.61 6.49
C MET A 67 1.06 -3.62 5.37
N THR A 68 2.14 -4.21 4.87
CA THR A 68 2.05 -5.33 3.92
C THR A 68 2.64 -6.61 4.49
N THR A 69 1.99 -7.73 4.21
CA THR A 69 2.49 -9.06 4.50
C THR A 69 2.50 -9.90 3.24
N TYR A 70 3.55 -10.70 3.06
CA TYR A 70 3.73 -11.51 1.87
C TYR A 70 3.45 -12.98 2.16
N LEU A 71 2.80 -13.67 1.22
CA LEU A 71 2.55 -15.10 1.35
C LEU A 71 3.86 -15.87 1.26
N ALA A 72 4.04 -16.85 2.14
CA ALA A 72 5.22 -17.71 2.13
C ALA A 72 5.24 -18.59 0.86
N GLY A 73 6.41 -18.79 0.29
CA GLY A 73 6.63 -19.79 -0.76
C GLY A 73 7.10 -19.29 -2.12
N SER A 74 7.04 -17.97 -2.40
CA SER A 74 7.55 -17.39 -3.64
C SER A 74 8.13 -16.00 -3.40
N ASP A 75 9.06 -15.59 -4.25
CA ASP A 75 9.52 -14.21 -4.32
C ASP A 75 8.39 -13.31 -4.81
N HIS A 76 8.39 -12.08 -4.32
CA HIS A 76 7.43 -11.06 -4.69
C HIS A 76 8.16 -9.90 -5.33
N THR A 77 7.70 -9.46 -6.48
CA THR A 77 8.24 -8.25 -7.12
C THR A 77 7.18 -7.17 -7.07
N ARG A 78 7.54 -6.06 -6.47
CA ARG A 78 6.69 -4.87 -6.38
C ARG A 78 7.41 -3.63 -6.89
N TYR A 79 6.62 -2.70 -7.37
CA TYR A 79 7.02 -1.32 -7.63
C TYR A 79 6.38 -0.41 -6.59
N VAL A 80 7.16 0.54 -6.06
CA VAL A 80 6.68 1.57 -5.15
C VAL A 80 7.07 2.93 -5.70
N LEU A 81 6.13 3.86 -5.68
CA LEU A 81 6.34 5.25 -6.05
C LEU A 81 5.76 6.16 -4.97
N TYR A 82 6.58 7.06 -4.42
CA TYR A 82 6.16 8.11 -3.51
C TYR A 82 6.03 9.44 -4.23
N PHE A 83 4.98 10.20 -3.93
CA PHE A 83 4.70 11.52 -4.51
C PHE A 83 3.86 12.38 -3.55
N ASN A 84 3.69 13.67 -3.84
CA ASN A 84 2.98 14.62 -2.99
C ASN A 84 1.62 15.03 -3.57
N ASN A 85 0.79 15.69 -2.77
CA ASN A 85 -0.50 16.25 -3.20
C ASN A 85 -0.36 17.25 -4.35
N ASP A 86 0.72 18.04 -4.38
CA ASP A 86 0.92 19.02 -5.45
C ASP A 86 1.10 18.36 -6.82
N ASP A 87 1.65 17.15 -6.86
CA ASP A 87 1.77 16.37 -8.09
C ASP A 87 0.41 15.91 -8.62
N LEU A 88 -0.56 15.63 -7.73
CA LEU A 88 -1.95 15.30 -8.12
C LEU A 88 -2.74 16.52 -8.56
N LYS A 89 -2.51 17.69 -7.98
CA LYS A 89 -3.25 18.93 -8.32
C LYS A 89 -3.12 19.29 -9.79
N LEU A 90 -1.93 19.16 -10.36
CA LEU A 90 -1.71 19.43 -11.79
C LEU A 90 -2.60 18.56 -12.69
N ILE A 91 -2.83 17.30 -12.27
CA ILE A 91 -3.67 16.37 -13.01
C ILE A 91 -5.16 16.64 -12.75
N ALA A 92 -5.52 17.01 -11.53
CA ALA A 92 -6.87 17.37 -11.13
C ALA A 92 -7.37 18.60 -11.90
N ASP A 93 -6.52 19.63 -12.01
CA ASP A 93 -6.84 20.87 -12.74
C ASP A 93 -7.13 20.58 -14.23
N ASP A 94 -6.36 19.71 -14.86
CA ASP A 94 -6.55 19.30 -16.25
C ASP A 94 -7.80 18.43 -16.46
N SER A 95 -8.07 17.52 -15.54
CA SER A 95 -9.14 16.52 -15.69
C SER A 95 -10.49 16.96 -15.11
N SER A 96 -10.51 18.00 -14.28
CA SER A 96 -11.65 18.42 -13.46
C SER A 96 -12.19 17.33 -12.53
N LEU A 97 -11.32 16.40 -12.10
CA LEU A 97 -11.65 15.30 -11.19
C LEU A 97 -11.09 15.60 -9.79
N ASP A 98 -11.86 15.25 -8.77
CA ASP A 98 -11.37 15.20 -7.39
C ASP A 98 -10.61 13.87 -7.17
N ILE A 99 -9.35 13.86 -7.63
CA ILE A 99 -8.51 12.66 -7.64
C ILE A 99 -8.22 12.17 -6.22
N GLU A 100 -7.97 13.09 -5.30
CA GLU A 100 -7.70 12.76 -3.90
C GLU A 100 -8.91 12.03 -3.29
N SER A 101 -10.12 12.56 -3.45
CA SER A 101 -11.35 11.93 -2.96
C SER A 101 -11.59 10.56 -3.60
N ILE A 102 -11.31 10.41 -4.91
CA ILE A 102 -11.44 9.12 -5.61
C ILE A 102 -10.52 8.08 -4.99
N PHE A 103 -9.25 8.41 -4.77
CA PHE A 103 -8.27 7.47 -4.23
C PHE A 103 -8.48 7.17 -2.75
N HIS A 104 -8.93 8.13 -1.95
CA HIS A 104 -9.34 7.87 -0.56
C HIS A 104 -10.51 6.88 -0.47
N LYS A 105 -11.48 7.02 -1.38
CA LYS A 105 -12.66 6.14 -1.39
C LYS A 105 -12.35 4.74 -1.93
N HIS A 106 -11.40 4.65 -2.86
CA HIS A 106 -11.05 3.42 -3.56
C HIS A 106 -9.52 3.26 -3.63
N PRO A 107 -8.88 2.92 -2.50
CA PRO A 107 -7.41 2.89 -2.42
C PRO A 107 -6.78 1.72 -3.19
N VAL A 108 -7.58 0.75 -3.64
CA VAL A 108 -7.08 -0.42 -4.37
C VAL A 108 -7.76 -0.54 -5.72
N VAL A 109 -6.95 -0.80 -6.74
CA VAL A 109 -7.37 -1.00 -8.14
C VAL A 109 -6.75 -2.29 -8.67
N HIS A 110 -7.50 -3.06 -9.42
CA HIS A 110 -6.95 -4.19 -10.16
C HIS A 110 -6.75 -3.80 -11.62
N ILE A 111 -5.52 -3.89 -12.10
CA ILE A 111 -5.19 -3.63 -13.50
C ILE A 111 -5.49 -4.89 -14.31
N PRO A 112 -6.38 -4.85 -15.31
CA PRO A 112 -6.70 -6.00 -16.13
C PRO A 112 -5.46 -6.57 -16.84
N GLU A 113 -5.39 -7.89 -16.99
CA GLU A 113 -4.24 -8.59 -17.58
C GLU A 113 -3.83 -8.00 -18.94
N ARG A 114 -4.80 -7.66 -19.81
CA ARG A 114 -4.58 -7.02 -21.12
C ARG A 114 -3.91 -5.63 -21.04
N ARG A 115 -3.80 -5.05 -19.85
CA ARG A 115 -3.23 -3.72 -19.59
C ARG A 115 -1.90 -3.77 -18.83
N LEU A 116 -1.45 -4.94 -18.39
CA LEU A 116 -0.24 -5.08 -17.56
C LEU A 116 1.02 -4.61 -18.28
N ASP A 117 1.15 -4.90 -19.58
CA ASP A 117 2.30 -4.44 -20.36
C ASP A 117 2.34 -2.92 -20.47
N TYR A 118 1.18 -2.28 -20.58
CA TYR A 118 1.09 -0.84 -20.67
C TYR A 118 1.55 -0.14 -19.39
N ILE A 119 1.00 -0.54 -18.23
CA ILE A 119 1.43 0.03 -16.95
C ILE A 119 2.89 -0.27 -16.65
N SER A 120 3.35 -1.48 -16.95
CA SER A 120 4.75 -1.88 -16.76
C SER A 120 5.70 -1.00 -17.60
N SER A 121 5.30 -0.65 -18.84
CA SER A 121 6.08 0.25 -19.68
C SER A 121 6.18 1.67 -19.08
N ILE A 122 5.09 2.22 -18.54
CA ILE A 122 5.10 3.54 -17.89
C ILE A 122 6.03 3.51 -16.66
N ILE A 123 5.88 2.50 -15.81
CA ILE A 123 6.69 2.31 -14.61
C ILE A 123 8.19 2.23 -14.97
N GLN A 124 8.55 1.48 -16.00
CA GLN A 124 9.94 1.37 -16.45
C GLN A 124 10.48 2.70 -16.94
N LYS A 125 9.69 3.49 -17.68
CA LYS A 125 10.07 4.84 -18.12
C LYS A 125 10.34 5.76 -16.93
N ILE A 126 9.45 5.79 -15.93
CA ILE A 126 9.65 6.58 -14.71
C ILE A 126 10.93 6.13 -13.99
N SER A 127 11.13 4.82 -13.84
CA SER A 127 12.33 4.28 -13.17
C SER A 127 13.61 4.60 -13.94
N TYR A 128 13.58 4.61 -15.27
CA TYR A 128 14.72 5.00 -16.10
C TYR A 128 15.09 6.46 -15.87
N GLU A 129 14.13 7.36 -15.97
CA GLU A 129 14.35 8.79 -15.79
C GLU A 129 14.73 9.15 -14.34
N HIS A 130 14.23 8.41 -13.35
CA HIS A 130 14.59 8.62 -11.94
C HIS A 130 16.09 8.46 -11.67
N ASN A 131 16.81 7.70 -12.48
CA ASN A 131 18.26 7.57 -12.37
C ASN A 131 19.04 8.80 -12.89
N GLY A 132 18.35 9.84 -13.36
CA GLY A 132 18.96 11.09 -13.74
C GLY A 132 19.75 11.04 -15.05
N VAL A 133 19.04 10.77 -16.14
CA VAL A 133 19.68 10.62 -17.47
C VAL A 133 20.19 11.95 -17.99
N ASP A 134 19.41 13.02 -17.87
CA ASP A 134 19.77 14.37 -18.30
C ASP A 134 18.90 15.46 -17.61
N SER A 135 19.02 16.71 -18.06
CA SER A 135 18.28 17.85 -17.50
C SER A 135 16.77 17.82 -17.79
N LEU A 136 16.29 16.94 -18.66
CA LEU A 136 14.88 16.78 -19.01
C LEU A 136 14.21 15.66 -18.22
N SER A 137 14.98 14.83 -17.50
CA SER A 137 14.47 13.65 -16.80
C SER A 137 13.30 13.98 -15.87
N LEU A 138 13.36 15.08 -15.12
CA LEU A 138 12.25 15.51 -14.27
C LEU A 138 10.98 15.80 -15.07
N SER A 139 11.08 16.45 -16.22
CA SER A 139 9.94 16.75 -17.10
C SER A 139 9.32 15.47 -17.67
N PHE A 140 10.15 14.48 -18.00
CA PHE A 140 9.68 13.16 -18.42
C PHE A 140 8.99 12.41 -17.29
N ILE A 141 9.54 12.44 -16.06
CA ILE A 141 8.91 11.83 -14.88
C ILE A 141 7.51 12.41 -14.69
N HIS A 142 7.34 13.74 -14.70
CA HIS A 142 6.02 14.37 -14.56
C HIS A 142 5.06 13.94 -15.66
N SER A 143 5.52 13.86 -16.92
CA SER A 143 4.68 13.43 -18.04
C SER A 143 4.23 11.98 -17.90
N TYR A 144 5.14 11.08 -17.52
CA TYR A 144 4.83 9.67 -17.33
C TYR A 144 3.98 9.44 -16.07
N PHE A 145 4.21 10.21 -15.00
CA PHE A 145 3.38 10.18 -13.81
C PHE A 145 1.94 10.63 -14.14
N HIS A 146 1.78 11.72 -14.89
CA HIS A 146 0.47 12.18 -15.36
C HIS A 146 -0.25 11.06 -16.16
N GLU A 147 0.45 10.45 -17.12
CA GLU A 147 -0.06 9.31 -17.89
C GLU A 147 -0.45 8.14 -16.99
N LEU A 148 0.37 7.81 -15.97
CA LEU A 148 0.12 6.73 -15.01
C LEU A 148 -1.15 6.96 -14.21
N ILE A 149 -1.31 8.15 -13.62
CA ILE A 149 -2.50 8.48 -12.80
C ILE A 149 -3.78 8.47 -13.65
N LEU A 150 -3.76 9.08 -14.84
CA LEU A 150 -4.91 9.04 -15.77
C LEU A 150 -5.25 7.60 -16.18
N PHE A 151 -4.25 6.77 -16.39
CA PHE A 151 -4.45 5.36 -16.70
C PHE A 151 -5.11 4.60 -15.56
N ILE A 152 -4.64 4.80 -14.31
CA ILE A 152 -5.22 4.19 -13.11
C ILE A 152 -6.68 4.64 -12.93
N LEU A 153 -6.95 5.93 -13.04
CA LEU A 153 -8.33 6.48 -12.98
C LEU A 153 -9.23 5.85 -14.03
N ARG A 154 -8.73 5.68 -15.25
CA ARG A 154 -9.48 5.01 -16.32
C ARG A 154 -9.81 3.56 -15.98
N CYS A 155 -8.85 2.80 -15.46
CA CYS A 155 -9.10 1.44 -15.01
C CYS A 155 -10.13 1.42 -13.88
N GLN A 156 -10.06 2.36 -12.94
CA GLN A 156 -10.96 2.42 -11.80
C GLN A 156 -12.39 2.81 -12.20
N MET A 157 -12.55 3.72 -13.14
CA MET A 157 -13.87 4.28 -13.53
C MET A 157 -14.60 3.45 -14.59
N TYR A 158 -13.88 2.79 -15.48
CA TYR A 158 -14.45 2.22 -16.69
C TYR A 158 -14.17 0.74 -16.92
N GLU A 159 -13.39 0.10 -16.04
CA GLU A 159 -13.13 -1.32 -16.14
C GLU A 159 -13.76 -2.06 -14.95
N ASP A 160 -14.17 -3.31 -15.18
CA ASP A 160 -14.72 -4.15 -14.10
C ASP A 160 -13.63 -4.43 -13.08
N ASN A 161 -13.61 -3.67 -12.01
CA ASN A 161 -12.70 -3.84 -10.89
C ASN A 161 -13.22 -4.91 -9.95
N VAL A 162 -12.71 -6.12 -10.09
CA VAL A 162 -12.91 -7.16 -9.09
C VAL A 162 -11.90 -6.95 -7.97
N ILE A 163 -12.22 -6.06 -7.05
CA ILE A 163 -11.44 -5.88 -5.82
C ILE A 163 -11.90 -6.95 -4.84
N THR A 164 -11.03 -7.89 -4.56
CA THR A 164 -11.30 -8.86 -3.51
C THR A 164 -10.93 -8.23 -2.16
N LYS A 165 -11.91 -7.54 -1.55
CA LYS A 165 -11.86 -7.37 -0.09
C LYS A 165 -11.84 -8.77 0.50
N MET A 166 -10.89 -9.04 1.37
CA MET A 166 -10.93 -10.30 2.10
C MET A 166 -12.19 -10.28 2.97
N ASP A 167 -13.21 -11.01 2.51
CA ASP A 167 -14.26 -11.44 3.41
C ASP A 167 -13.60 -12.40 4.41
N THR A 168 -13.29 -11.86 5.56
CA THR A 168 -12.43 -12.51 6.54
C THR A 168 -13.11 -13.73 7.14
N GLY A 169 -14.41 -13.96 6.85
CA GLY A 169 -15.21 -14.98 7.54
C GLY A 169 -15.10 -14.91 9.07
N ASN A 170 -14.36 -13.90 9.54
CA ASN A 170 -14.02 -13.67 10.91
C ASN A 170 -14.06 -12.16 11.21
N GLU A 171 -15.27 -11.58 11.11
CA GLU A 171 -15.56 -10.18 11.46
C GLU A 171 -14.91 -9.75 12.80
N LEU A 172 -14.70 -10.70 13.70
CA LEU A 172 -14.12 -10.44 15.00
C LEU A 172 -12.62 -10.09 14.90
N ILE A 173 -11.85 -10.78 14.04
CA ILE A 173 -10.42 -10.45 13.84
C ILE A 173 -10.27 -9.17 13.06
N GLN A 174 -11.16 -8.89 12.13
CA GLN A 174 -11.18 -7.60 11.45
C GLN A 174 -11.37 -6.46 12.46
N LYS A 175 -12.37 -6.54 13.34
CA LYS A 175 -12.58 -5.54 14.42
C LYS A 175 -11.38 -5.42 15.37
N VAL A 176 -10.66 -6.50 15.62
CA VAL A 176 -9.42 -6.47 16.39
C VAL A 176 -8.33 -5.66 15.65
N ILE A 177 -8.23 -5.83 14.34
CA ILE A 177 -7.25 -5.10 13.52
C ILE A 177 -7.63 -3.61 13.46
N GLU A 178 -8.90 -3.30 13.22
CA GLU A 178 -9.44 -1.93 13.26
C GLU A 178 -9.11 -1.26 14.60
N TYR A 179 -9.39 -1.93 15.72
CA TYR A 179 -9.05 -1.43 17.05
C TYR A 179 -7.55 -1.17 17.23
N ILE A 180 -6.68 -2.04 16.72
CA ILE A 180 -5.22 -1.86 16.78
C ILE A 180 -4.82 -0.64 15.94
N ILE A 181 -5.38 -0.47 14.75
CA ILE A 181 -5.09 0.65 13.84
C ILE A 181 -5.54 1.98 14.48
N GLU A 182 -6.76 2.03 15.03
CA GLU A 182 -7.29 3.25 15.68
C GLU A 182 -6.52 3.63 16.95
N ASN A 183 -5.93 2.65 17.62
CA ASN A 183 -5.31 2.84 18.93
C ASN A 183 -3.81 2.61 18.93
N TYR A 184 -3.15 2.55 17.78
CA TYR A 184 -1.73 2.16 17.68
C TYR A 184 -0.77 3.11 18.43
N HIS A 185 -1.20 4.34 18.73
CA HIS A 185 -0.45 5.30 19.56
C HIS A 185 -0.52 4.98 21.06
N ASN A 186 -1.38 4.05 21.47
CA ASN A 186 -1.59 3.66 22.85
C ASN A 186 -0.89 2.31 23.17
N ASP A 187 -0.66 2.05 24.45
CA ASP A 187 -0.17 0.76 24.91
C ASP A 187 -1.23 -0.34 24.76
N ILE A 188 -1.30 -0.95 23.59
CA ILE A 188 -2.21 -2.05 23.30
C ILE A 188 -1.61 -3.37 23.79
N THR A 189 -2.28 -4.04 24.73
CA THR A 189 -1.85 -5.34 25.22
C THR A 189 -2.77 -6.46 24.71
N MET A 190 -2.21 -7.67 24.56
CA MET A 190 -2.99 -8.87 24.20
C MET A 190 -4.12 -9.12 25.18
N ALA A 191 -3.85 -8.98 26.49
CA ALA A 191 -4.81 -9.20 27.54
C ALA A 191 -6.02 -8.24 27.43
N ALA A 192 -5.74 -6.93 27.36
CA ALA A 192 -6.80 -5.92 27.26
C ALA A 192 -7.60 -6.07 25.95
N THR A 193 -6.93 -6.37 24.84
CA THR A 193 -7.62 -6.59 23.57
C THR A 193 -8.48 -7.87 23.62
N ALA A 194 -7.97 -8.95 24.18
CA ALA A 194 -8.73 -10.19 24.31
C ALA A 194 -9.98 -9.98 25.18
N GLU A 195 -9.85 -9.26 26.28
CA GLU A 195 -10.97 -8.90 27.16
C GLU A 195 -12.00 -8.04 26.42
N LEU A 196 -11.56 -6.99 25.70
CA LEU A 196 -12.43 -6.10 24.92
C LEU A 196 -13.30 -6.85 23.89
N PHE A 197 -12.70 -7.85 23.24
CA PHE A 197 -13.38 -8.65 22.22
C PHE A 197 -13.97 -9.97 22.76
N ASN A 198 -14.09 -10.14 24.07
CA ASN A 198 -14.63 -11.34 24.73
C ASN A 198 -13.96 -12.63 24.27
N MET A 199 -12.62 -12.62 24.14
CA MET A 199 -11.81 -13.77 23.74
C MET A 199 -10.83 -14.15 24.86
N SER A 200 -10.39 -15.41 24.85
CA SER A 200 -9.17 -15.74 25.59
C SER A 200 -7.92 -15.28 24.82
N GLU A 201 -6.85 -14.89 25.52
CA GLU A 201 -5.58 -14.49 24.89
C GLU A 201 -5.06 -15.57 23.92
N SER A 202 -5.19 -16.84 24.28
CA SER A 202 -4.76 -17.96 23.44
C SER A 202 -5.59 -18.06 22.15
N SER A 203 -6.90 -17.84 22.22
CA SER A 203 -7.77 -17.85 21.05
C SER A 203 -7.49 -16.66 20.14
N LEU A 204 -7.36 -15.47 20.73
CA LEU A 204 -6.99 -14.26 19.99
C LEU A 204 -5.65 -14.43 19.31
N SER A 205 -4.61 -14.86 20.04
CA SER A 205 -3.26 -15.08 19.50
C SER A 205 -3.27 -16.07 18.33
N LYS A 206 -3.97 -17.19 18.46
CA LYS A 206 -4.05 -18.22 17.42
C LYS A 206 -4.77 -17.73 16.18
N LYS A 207 -5.95 -17.11 16.35
CA LYS A 207 -6.74 -16.58 15.24
C LYS A 207 -6.06 -15.40 14.56
N PHE A 208 -5.52 -14.46 15.34
CA PHE A 208 -4.79 -13.31 14.83
C PHE A 208 -3.58 -13.75 14.00
N LYS A 209 -2.78 -14.68 14.51
CA LYS A 209 -1.63 -15.23 13.77
C LYS A 209 -2.05 -16.01 12.52
N ALA A 210 -3.11 -16.79 12.60
CA ALA A 210 -3.61 -17.56 11.45
C ALA A 210 -4.08 -16.63 10.34
N PHE A 211 -4.68 -15.50 10.71
CA PHE A 211 -5.24 -14.53 9.80
C PHE A 211 -4.19 -13.53 9.24
N THR A 212 -3.37 -12.93 10.12
CA THR A 212 -2.41 -11.90 9.75
C THR A 212 -1.03 -12.44 9.38
N GLY A 213 -0.73 -13.68 9.77
CA GLY A 213 0.62 -14.25 9.71
C GLY A 213 1.56 -13.76 10.82
N PHE A 214 1.16 -12.79 11.65
CA PHE A 214 1.95 -12.19 12.71
C PHE A 214 1.52 -12.63 14.11
N ARG A 215 2.47 -12.50 15.06
CA ARG A 215 2.10 -12.54 16.46
C ARG A 215 1.58 -11.17 16.89
N PHE A 216 0.52 -11.12 17.67
CA PHE A 216 -0.10 -9.89 18.17
C PHE A 216 0.92 -8.88 18.74
N ARG A 217 1.87 -9.33 19.55
CA ARG A 217 2.94 -8.48 20.11
C ARG A 217 3.83 -7.81 19.06
N ALA A 218 3.96 -8.39 17.87
CA ALA A 218 4.75 -7.78 16.81
C ALA A 218 4.06 -6.55 16.23
N VAL A 219 2.73 -6.46 16.35
CA VAL A 219 1.93 -5.36 15.81
C VAL A 219 1.72 -4.26 16.86
N SER A 220 1.60 -4.61 18.15
CA SER A 220 1.29 -3.65 19.23
C SER A 220 2.50 -2.99 19.90
N TYR A 221 3.70 -3.55 19.77
CA TYR A 221 4.87 -3.12 20.59
C TYR A 221 5.79 -2.10 19.93
N THR A 222 5.57 -1.70 18.69
CA THR A 222 6.60 -1.02 17.90
C THR A 222 6.44 0.46 17.68
N HIS A 223 5.37 1.07 18.16
CA HIS A 223 5.22 2.52 18.11
C HIS A 223 5.94 3.31 19.20
N LEU A 224 6.39 2.66 20.28
CA LEU A 224 7.12 3.33 21.36
C LEU A 224 8.59 3.69 21.03
N ARG A 225 9.15 3.24 19.90
CA ARG A 225 10.55 3.51 19.53
C ARG A 225 10.77 4.39 18.31
N ALA A 226 9.73 4.90 17.68
CA ALA A 226 9.86 5.80 16.51
C ALA A 226 9.96 7.29 16.89
N HIS A 227 9.92 7.61 18.18
CA HIS A 227 10.00 8.98 18.72
C HIS A 227 11.14 9.19 19.74
N GLU A 228 12.17 8.32 19.77
CA GLU A 228 13.43 8.61 20.44
C GLU A 228 14.56 8.83 19.45
#